data_7d6b163670da2cb47ec4325668a0ff9e
#
_entry.id   7d6b163670da2cb47ec4325668a0ff9e
#
_cell.length_a   1.000
_cell.length_b   1.000
_cell.length_c   1.000
_cell.angle_alpha   90.00
_cell.angle_beta   90.00
_cell.angle_gamma   90.00
#
_symmetry.space_group_name_H-M   'P 1'
#
loop_
_entity.id
_entity.type
_entity.pdbx_description
1 polymer ?
#
loop_
_entity_poly.entity_id
_entity_poly.type
_entity_poly.pdbx_seq_one_letter_code
_entity_poly.pdbx_strand_id
1 'polypeptide(L)'
;MLTGTTRNGRTAAFLAAVLLAVLRVPAGATTADHHKFASLKKKFKDGPSVTRACLECHTKAGEQILETSHWNWLGVPVEVPGHEGKHRLGKANLLNNFCIGVQSNEASCAKCHIGYGWKDRTFDFENQANIDCLVCHDGTGDYVKKPAGHDGGAEAAVDWGKLAVGVGPTSVRTCGSCHFAGGGGEGVKHGDLDPSLLEAKKTLDVHMAQDGVGFTCASCHRDEEAGHRFKGRAPSVSVDSKNLVTCAQCHGETPHGHDFAFRSEKEREGAGRFTAGAEKVLFWQSLRRNWHARRVACQTCHIPAYARENATKLSWDWSKAGRRKPDGRPVTEYDEDGNISYLGIKGAFVWGKNVVPAYRWWNGTSGRYLTGDAFDPGQTLVLNPPLGSHVDGRSKIWPFKLHEGNQPYDPVNKMLI
;
A
#
# COMPACT_ATOMS: atom_id res chain seq x y z
N MET A 1 11.63 -47.61 58.69
CA MET A 1 11.32 -48.24 57.44
C MET A 1 10.59 -47.19 56.64
N LEU A 2 11.27 -46.49 55.83
CA LEU A 2 11.29 -46.49 54.39
C LEU A 2 9.94 -46.01 53.82
N THR A 3 9.84 -44.90 53.04
CA THR A 3 10.35 -44.67 51.75
C THR A 3 10.00 -43.23 51.34
N GLY A 4 10.67 -42.43 50.66
CA GLY A 4 11.22 -42.54 49.35
C GLY A 4 10.37 -41.75 48.35
N THR A 5 10.74 -40.53 48.25
CA THR A 5 10.22 -39.47 47.34
C THR A 5 10.53 -39.71 45.88
N THR A 6 9.62 -39.31 45.01
CA THR A 6 9.98 -38.89 43.66
C THR A 6 9.29 -37.59 43.31
N ARG A 7 10.07 -36.56 43.37
CA ARG A 7 9.80 -35.25 42.78
C ARG A 7 10.79 -35.11 41.63
N ASN A 8 10.38 -35.22 40.38
CA ASN A 8 11.06 -34.64 39.22
C ASN A 8 10.32 -35.07 37.92
N GLY A 9 9.28 -34.36 37.56
CA GLY A 9 8.58 -34.62 36.31
C GLY A 9 7.86 -33.39 35.69
N ARG A 10 7.92 -32.25 36.36
CA ARG A 10 7.15 -31.07 35.91
C ARG A 10 7.97 -29.91 35.29
N THR A 11 9.29 -29.96 35.41
CA THR A 11 10.16 -28.89 34.89
C THR A 11 10.65 -29.13 33.45
N ALA A 12 10.62 -30.37 32.96
CA ALA A 12 11.04 -30.67 31.58
C ALA A 12 9.97 -30.35 30.50
N ALA A 13 8.69 -30.38 30.87
CA ALA A 13 7.60 -30.10 29.92
C ALA A 13 7.43 -28.60 29.63
N PHE A 14 7.85 -27.70 30.52
CA PHE A 14 7.72 -26.27 30.32
C PHE A 14 8.81 -25.68 29.42
N LEU A 15 9.99 -26.24 29.38
CA LEU A 15 11.10 -25.82 28.53
C LEU A 15 10.92 -26.25 27.05
N ALA A 16 10.24 -27.36 26.80
CA ALA A 16 9.94 -27.82 25.44
C ALA A 16 8.84 -26.98 24.74
N ALA A 17 7.91 -26.43 25.51
CA ALA A 17 6.83 -25.57 24.96
C ALA A 17 7.32 -24.16 24.63
N VAL A 18 8.35 -23.63 25.26
CA VAL A 18 8.90 -22.30 24.98
C VAL A 18 9.87 -22.33 23.80
N LEU A 19 10.54 -23.46 23.52
CA LEU A 19 11.44 -23.58 22.37
C LEU A 19 10.71 -23.79 21.04
N LEU A 20 9.46 -24.23 21.05
CA LEU A 20 8.65 -24.41 19.82
C LEU A 20 7.95 -23.13 19.34
N ALA A 21 7.96 -22.06 20.12
CA ALA A 21 7.33 -20.80 19.78
C ALA A 21 8.26 -19.82 19.02
N VAL A 22 9.55 -20.12 18.88
CA VAL A 22 10.55 -19.19 18.30
C VAL A 22 10.99 -19.56 16.88
N LEU A 23 10.53 -20.68 16.33
CA LEU A 23 10.85 -21.08 14.94
C LEU A 23 9.62 -21.08 14.04
N ARG A 24 8.86 -20.00 14.05
CA ARG A 24 8.05 -19.66 12.88
C ARG A 24 8.95 -18.88 11.91
N VAL A 25 9.80 -19.61 11.17
CA VAL A 25 10.37 -19.13 9.93
C VAL A 25 9.17 -18.73 9.05
N PRO A 26 9.08 -17.50 8.53
CA PRO A 26 8.01 -17.16 7.62
C PRO A 26 8.04 -18.14 6.45
N ALA A 27 6.99 -18.92 6.30
CA ALA A 27 6.80 -19.80 5.16
C ALA A 27 6.68 -18.94 3.90
N GLY A 28 7.78 -18.73 3.20
CA GLY A 28 7.78 -17.85 2.03
C GLY A 28 9.05 -17.82 1.22
N ALA A 29 10.13 -18.42 1.71
CA ALA A 29 11.32 -18.58 0.87
C ALA A 29 11.10 -19.79 -0.03
N THR A 30 10.95 -19.56 -1.35
CA THR A 30 11.07 -20.64 -2.31
C THR A 30 12.48 -21.24 -2.17
N THR A 31 12.57 -22.57 -2.15
CA THR A 31 13.84 -23.28 -2.11
C THR A 31 14.39 -23.61 -3.51
N ALA A 32 13.64 -23.21 -4.57
CA ALA A 32 13.99 -23.49 -5.96
C ALA A 32 15.09 -22.53 -6.45
N ASP A 33 16.22 -23.10 -6.86
CA ASP A 33 17.31 -22.39 -7.52
C ASP A 33 17.09 -22.40 -9.03
N HIS A 34 16.60 -21.29 -9.57
CA HIS A 34 16.23 -21.15 -10.99
C HIS A 34 17.46 -21.31 -11.93
N HIS A 35 18.68 -21.08 -11.44
CA HIS A 35 19.90 -21.33 -12.20
C HIS A 35 20.10 -22.82 -12.56
N LYS A 36 19.41 -23.75 -11.91
CA LYS A 36 19.50 -25.18 -12.16
C LYS A 36 18.57 -25.68 -13.29
N PHE A 37 17.59 -24.89 -13.70
CA PHE A 37 16.60 -25.30 -14.69
C PHE A 37 17.08 -25.00 -16.12
N ALA A 38 17.30 -26.04 -16.91
CA ALA A 38 17.76 -25.93 -18.30
C ALA A 38 16.73 -25.17 -19.19
N SER A 39 15.44 -25.28 -18.90
CA SER A 39 14.37 -24.56 -19.60
C SER A 39 14.48 -23.05 -19.52
N LEU A 40 15.16 -22.53 -18.50
CA LEU A 40 15.40 -21.11 -18.31
C LEU A 40 16.75 -20.61 -18.87
N LYS A 41 17.67 -21.53 -19.20
CA LYS A 41 18.98 -21.23 -19.76
C LYS A 41 18.96 -21.13 -21.28
N LYS A 42 18.00 -20.40 -21.83
CA LYS A 42 17.84 -20.19 -23.27
C LYS A 42 17.72 -18.71 -23.61
N LYS A 43 17.91 -18.36 -24.85
CA LYS A 43 17.60 -17.01 -25.33
C LYS A 43 16.08 -16.84 -25.41
N PHE A 44 15.58 -15.85 -24.70
CA PHE A 44 14.20 -15.42 -24.79
C PHE A 44 14.11 -14.20 -25.70
N LYS A 45 13.05 -14.12 -26.48
CA LYS A 45 12.80 -13.04 -27.41
C LYS A 45 12.32 -11.77 -26.68
N ASP A 46 11.46 -11.93 -25.68
CA ASP A 46 10.71 -10.87 -25.03
C ASP A 46 10.19 -11.33 -23.66
N GLY A 47 9.62 -10.41 -22.88
CA GLY A 47 8.99 -10.70 -21.59
C GLY A 47 7.89 -11.74 -21.65
N PRO A 48 6.92 -11.69 -22.61
CA PRO A 48 5.92 -12.73 -22.78
C PRO A 48 6.49 -14.14 -22.97
N SER A 49 7.64 -14.27 -23.61
CA SER A 49 8.30 -15.60 -23.76
C SER A 49 8.91 -16.10 -22.46
N VAL A 50 9.39 -15.18 -21.58
CA VAL A 50 9.81 -15.54 -20.22
C VAL A 50 8.61 -15.98 -19.39
N THR A 51 7.51 -15.22 -19.43
CA THR A 51 6.29 -15.55 -18.68
C THR A 51 5.76 -16.92 -19.06
N ARG A 52 5.72 -17.27 -20.36
CA ARG A 52 5.32 -18.62 -20.76
C ARG A 52 6.19 -19.71 -20.13
N ALA A 53 7.50 -19.49 -20.06
CA ALA A 53 8.39 -20.45 -19.39
C ALA A 53 8.16 -20.53 -17.88
N CYS A 54 7.84 -19.42 -17.22
CA CYS A 54 7.46 -19.42 -15.80
C CYS A 54 6.19 -20.27 -15.57
N LEU A 55 5.18 -20.10 -16.42
CA LEU A 55 3.88 -20.77 -16.30
C LEU A 55 3.94 -22.29 -16.57
N GLU A 56 5.01 -22.80 -17.21
CA GLU A 56 5.23 -24.24 -17.35
C GLU A 56 5.39 -24.95 -15.99
N CYS A 57 5.95 -24.24 -14.99
CA CYS A 57 6.14 -24.77 -13.63
C CYS A 57 5.19 -24.11 -12.61
N HIS A 58 4.96 -22.81 -12.71
CA HIS A 58 4.05 -22.05 -11.85
C HIS A 58 2.62 -22.04 -12.43
N THR A 59 2.05 -23.21 -12.63
CA THR A 59 0.83 -23.45 -13.42
C THR A 59 -0.43 -22.73 -12.94
N LYS A 60 -0.49 -22.30 -11.69
CA LYS A 60 -1.62 -21.54 -11.11
C LYS A 60 -1.35 -20.04 -10.97
N ALA A 61 -0.10 -19.61 -11.17
CA ALA A 61 0.28 -18.23 -10.91
C ALA A 61 -0.45 -17.23 -11.85
N GLY A 62 -0.63 -17.62 -13.12
CA GLY A 62 -1.38 -16.81 -14.08
C GLY A 62 -2.81 -16.54 -13.62
N GLU A 63 -3.56 -17.58 -13.28
CA GLU A 63 -4.94 -17.46 -12.78
C GLU A 63 -5.01 -16.56 -11.53
N GLN A 64 -4.10 -16.78 -10.57
CA GLN A 64 -4.04 -15.97 -9.35
C GLN A 64 -3.79 -14.48 -9.63
N ILE A 65 -2.91 -14.17 -10.59
CA ILE A 65 -2.61 -12.80 -10.98
C ILE A 65 -3.80 -12.14 -11.67
N LEU A 66 -4.49 -12.85 -12.57
CA LEU A 66 -5.66 -12.31 -13.26
C LEU A 66 -6.77 -11.84 -12.29
N GLU A 67 -6.83 -12.38 -11.09
CA GLU A 67 -7.79 -11.96 -10.05
C GLU A 67 -7.34 -10.76 -9.22
N THR A 68 -6.11 -10.28 -9.38
CA THR A 68 -5.55 -9.23 -8.52
C THR A 68 -5.86 -7.81 -9.02
N SER A 69 -5.81 -6.85 -8.09
CA SER A 69 -5.87 -5.43 -8.43
C SER A 69 -4.62 -4.90 -9.14
N HIS A 70 -3.53 -5.65 -9.18
CA HIS A 70 -2.34 -5.34 -9.96
C HIS A 70 -2.55 -5.61 -11.46
N TRP A 71 -3.45 -6.55 -11.78
CA TRP A 71 -3.85 -6.89 -13.14
C TRP A 71 -5.14 -6.18 -13.55
N ASN A 72 -6.20 -6.40 -12.76
CA ASN A 72 -7.50 -5.82 -13.03
C ASN A 72 -7.54 -4.35 -12.64
N TRP A 73 -8.00 -3.50 -13.52
CA TRP A 73 -8.22 -2.10 -13.24
C TRP A 73 -9.68 -1.69 -12.94
N LEU A 74 -10.54 -2.70 -12.89
CA LEU A 74 -11.88 -2.63 -12.33
C LEU A 74 -12.03 -3.74 -11.29
N GLY A 75 -12.36 -3.37 -10.06
CA GLY A 75 -12.64 -4.33 -8.99
C GLY A 75 -13.98 -5.06 -9.15
N VAL A 76 -14.32 -5.90 -8.19
CA VAL A 76 -15.65 -6.54 -8.11
C VAL A 76 -16.74 -5.48 -7.91
N PRO A 77 -18.00 -5.77 -8.32
CA PRO A 77 -19.12 -4.85 -8.09
C PRO A 77 -19.35 -4.62 -6.58
N VAL A 78 -19.42 -3.35 -6.17
CA VAL A 78 -19.67 -2.91 -4.78
C VAL A 78 -20.77 -1.85 -4.76
N GLU A 79 -21.48 -1.76 -3.66
CA GLU A 79 -22.40 -0.65 -3.40
C GLU A 79 -21.57 0.61 -3.07
N VAL A 80 -21.92 1.72 -3.70
CA VAL A 80 -21.25 3.01 -3.47
C VAL A 80 -22.23 3.94 -2.75
N PRO A 81 -21.88 4.45 -1.56
CA PRO A 81 -22.76 5.34 -0.82
C PRO A 81 -23.19 6.54 -1.67
N GLY A 82 -24.51 6.78 -1.75
CA GLY A 82 -25.09 7.84 -2.55
C GLY A 82 -25.37 7.49 -4.01
N HIS A 83 -25.11 6.26 -4.45
CA HIS A 83 -25.39 5.78 -5.79
C HIS A 83 -26.29 4.55 -5.77
N GLU A 84 -27.18 4.43 -6.74
CA GLU A 84 -28.04 3.26 -6.90
C GLU A 84 -27.27 2.09 -7.56
N GLY A 85 -27.58 0.87 -7.10
CA GLY A 85 -27.00 -0.35 -7.65
C GLY A 85 -25.55 -0.61 -7.25
N LYS A 86 -24.92 -1.55 -7.96
CA LYS A 86 -23.54 -1.94 -7.73
C LYS A 86 -22.65 -1.43 -8.85
N HIS A 87 -21.51 -0.86 -8.46
CA HIS A 87 -20.52 -0.29 -9.37
C HIS A 87 -19.18 -1.02 -9.26
N ARG A 88 -18.53 -1.25 -10.38
CA ARG A 88 -17.14 -1.71 -10.39
C ARG A 88 -16.23 -0.50 -10.32
N LEU A 89 -15.41 -0.44 -9.28
CA LEU A 89 -14.51 0.70 -9.03
C LEU A 89 -13.07 0.32 -9.32
N GLY A 90 -12.34 1.27 -9.90
CA GLY A 90 -10.92 1.10 -10.16
C GLY A 90 -10.33 2.22 -11.00
N LYS A 91 -9.10 2.03 -11.43
CA LYS A 91 -8.39 3.02 -12.25
C LYS A 91 -9.09 3.37 -13.57
N ALA A 92 -9.92 2.46 -14.09
CA ALA A 92 -10.63 2.67 -15.34
C ALA A 92 -11.71 3.75 -15.25
N ASN A 93 -12.27 4.02 -14.07
CA ASN A 93 -13.44 4.88 -13.93
C ASN A 93 -13.45 5.79 -12.71
N LEU A 94 -12.39 5.75 -11.87
CA LEU A 94 -12.25 6.66 -10.75
C LEU A 94 -11.29 7.79 -11.11
N LEU A 95 -11.71 9.01 -10.80
CA LEU A 95 -10.78 10.12 -10.69
C LEU A 95 -9.86 9.85 -9.50
N ASN A 96 -8.59 9.71 -9.79
CA ASN A 96 -7.56 9.51 -8.81
C ASN A 96 -6.91 10.85 -8.47
N ASN A 97 -6.50 11.01 -7.22
CA ASN A 97 -5.80 12.20 -6.74
C ASN A 97 -4.75 12.65 -7.74
N PHE A 98 -4.82 13.90 -8.18
CA PHE A 98 -3.90 14.51 -9.14
C PHE A 98 -3.77 13.80 -10.51
N CYS A 99 -4.52 12.74 -10.75
CA CYS A 99 -4.61 12.09 -12.05
C CYS A 99 -6.04 12.24 -12.58
N ILE A 100 -6.15 12.84 -13.72
CA ILE A 100 -7.38 12.89 -14.50
C ILE A 100 -7.62 11.51 -15.11
N GLY A 101 -8.85 11.24 -15.48
CA GLY A 101 -9.32 9.95 -15.99
C GLY A 101 -8.38 9.27 -16.98
N VAL A 102 -8.48 7.99 -17.05
CA VAL A 102 -7.54 7.11 -17.75
C VAL A 102 -7.93 6.86 -19.18
N GLN A 103 -9.11 7.31 -19.59
CA GLN A 103 -9.60 7.14 -20.96
C GLN A 103 -8.62 7.75 -21.98
N SER A 104 -8.21 6.90 -22.93
CA SER A 104 -7.21 7.24 -23.96
C SER A 104 -5.79 7.51 -23.41
N ASN A 105 -5.50 7.05 -22.18
CA ASN A 105 -4.20 7.24 -21.53
C ASN A 105 -3.62 5.93 -20.96
N GLU A 106 -4.04 4.81 -21.49
CA GLU A 106 -3.68 3.46 -21.06
C GLU A 106 -2.17 3.25 -21.05
N ALA A 107 -1.48 3.73 -22.10
CA ALA A 107 -0.03 3.63 -22.21
C ALA A 107 0.71 4.35 -21.07
N SER A 108 0.15 5.42 -20.48
CA SER A 108 0.72 6.06 -19.30
C SER A 108 0.57 5.21 -18.03
N CYS A 109 -0.43 4.35 -17.98
CA CYS A 109 -0.69 3.44 -16.87
C CYS A 109 0.17 2.17 -16.95
N ALA A 110 0.65 1.81 -18.14
CA ALA A 110 1.48 0.63 -18.39
C ALA A 110 2.81 0.63 -17.62
N LYS A 111 3.29 1.79 -17.15
CA LYS A 111 4.47 1.90 -16.26
C LYS A 111 4.28 1.10 -14.95
N CYS A 112 3.07 1.13 -14.38
CA CYS A 112 2.76 0.47 -13.10
C CYS A 112 1.84 -0.75 -13.26
N HIS A 113 1.12 -0.89 -14.37
CA HIS A 113 0.36 -2.08 -14.68
C HIS A 113 1.30 -3.25 -14.95
N ILE A 114 1.00 -4.43 -14.36
CA ILE A 114 1.87 -5.59 -14.47
C ILE A 114 1.69 -6.40 -15.76
N GLY A 115 1.45 -5.74 -16.88
CA GLY A 115 1.27 -6.35 -18.20
C GLY A 115 2.21 -5.79 -19.25
N TYR A 116 2.56 -6.65 -20.22
CA TYR A 116 3.27 -6.27 -21.43
C TYR A 116 2.29 -5.90 -22.54
N GLY A 117 2.58 -4.85 -23.29
CA GLY A 117 1.85 -4.53 -24.52
C GLY A 117 0.55 -3.74 -24.33
N TRP A 118 0.27 -3.20 -23.14
CA TRP A 118 -0.93 -2.43 -22.91
C TRP A 118 -0.81 -1.00 -23.44
N LYS A 119 -1.33 -0.80 -24.63
CA LYS A 119 -1.28 0.49 -25.34
C LYS A 119 -2.63 1.21 -25.36
N ASP A 120 -3.71 0.44 -25.40
CA ASP A 120 -5.07 0.93 -25.58
C ASP A 120 -6.11 -0.10 -25.11
N ARG A 121 -7.36 0.13 -25.43
CA ARG A 121 -8.51 -0.69 -25.04
C ARG A 121 -8.55 -2.10 -25.66
N THR A 122 -7.68 -2.39 -26.64
CA THR A 122 -7.60 -3.70 -27.29
C THR A 122 -6.72 -4.69 -26.52
N PHE A 123 -6.16 -4.28 -25.38
CA PHE A 123 -5.34 -5.13 -24.55
C PHE A 123 -6.11 -6.36 -24.07
N ASP A 124 -5.53 -7.53 -24.33
CA ASP A 124 -6.11 -8.81 -23.93
C ASP A 124 -5.76 -9.14 -22.46
N PHE A 125 -6.73 -8.90 -21.58
CA PHE A 125 -6.64 -9.18 -20.16
C PHE A 125 -6.73 -10.68 -19.80
N GLU A 126 -7.16 -11.55 -20.75
CA GLU A 126 -7.25 -12.98 -20.50
C GLU A 126 -5.95 -13.71 -20.87
N ASN A 127 -5.05 -13.06 -21.58
CA ASN A 127 -3.80 -13.64 -22.02
C ASN A 127 -2.73 -13.62 -20.92
N GLN A 128 -2.59 -14.76 -20.23
CA GLN A 128 -1.62 -14.91 -19.14
C GLN A 128 -0.16 -14.67 -19.57
N ALA A 129 0.19 -14.86 -20.84
CA ALA A 129 1.54 -14.57 -21.33
C ALA A 129 1.89 -13.08 -21.28
N ASN A 130 0.88 -12.21 -21.23
CA ASN A 130 1.09 -10.77 -21.08
C ASN A 130 1.44 -10.37 -19.64
N ILE A 131 1.35 -11.24 -18.65
CA ILE A 131 1.71 -10.95 -17.25
C ILE A 131 3.21 -10.69 -17.17
N ASP A 132 3.60 -9.60 -16.52
CA ASP A 132 4.98 -9.24 -16.24
C ASP A 132 5.41 -9.79 -14.89
N CYS A 133 5.87 -11.03 -14.84
CA CYS A 133 6.35 -11.66 -13.61
C CYS A 133 7.62 -10.97 -13.09
N LEU A 134 8.46 -10.45 -13.99
CA LEU A 134 9.76 -9.88 -13.66
C LEU A 134 9.66 -8.57 -12.89
N VAL A 135 8.62 -7.75 -13.12
CA VAL A 135 8.46 -6.48 -12.39
C VAL A 135 8.36 -6.67 -10.87
N CYS A 136 7.85 -7.83 -10.44
CA CYS A 136 7.76 -8.21 -9.03
C CYS A 136 8.92 -9.10 -8.56
N HIS A 137 9.45 -9.95 -9.45
CA HIS A 137 10.35 -11.03 -9.09
C HIS A 137 11.81 -10.83 -9.54
N ASP A 138 12.15 -9.73 -10.23
CA ASP A 138 13.54 -9.47 -10.60
C ASP A 138 14.44 -9.33 -9.37
N GLY A 139 15.35 -10.29 -9.20
CA GLY A 139 16.40 -10.28 -8.17
C GLY A 139 17.73 -9.70 -8.65
N THR A 140 17.88 -9.44 -9.96
CA THR A 140 19.15 -8.96 -10.54
C THR A 140 19.35 -7.45 -10.40
N GLY A 141 18.26 -6.68 -10.38
CA GLY A 141 18.29 -5.22 -10.42
C GLY A 141 18.32 -4.63 -11.83
N ASP A 142 18.37 -5.45 -12.86
CA ASP A 142 18.52 -5.00 -14.24
C ASP A 142 17.17 -4.75 -14.94
N TYR A 143 16.06 -5.19 -14.36
CA TYR A 143 14.75 -5.03 -14.95
C TYR A 143 14.09 -3.70 -14.54
N VAL A 144 13.90 -2.83 -15.52
CA VAL A 144 13.18 -1.55 -15.35
C VAL A 144 12.15 -1.44 -16.46
N LYS A 145 10.90 -1.15 -16.10
CA LYS A 145 9.84 -0.89 -17.09
C LYS A 145 10.02 0.47 -17.75
N LYS A 146 9.68 0.55 -19.03
CA LYS A 146 9.68 1.81 -19.80
C LYS A 146 8.88 2.90 -19.06
N PRO A 147 9.26 4.18 -19.26
CA PRO A 147 8.50 5.31 -18.75
C PRO A 147 7.03 5.28 -19.17
N ALA A 148 6.21 6.08 -18.49
CA ALA A 148 4.81 6.25 -18.86
C ALA A 148 4.67 6.74 -20.31
N GLY A 149 3.64 6.25 -21.01
CA GLY A 149 3.43 6.53 -22.42
C GLY A 149 3.94 5.44 -23.39
N HIS A 150 4.53 4.38 -22.84
CA HIS A 150 5.00 3.21 -23.59
C HIS A 150 4.15 1.96 -23.29
N ASP A 151 4.52 0.84 -23.89
CA ASP A 151 3.77 -0.42 -23.82
C ASP A 151 4.03 -1.25 -22.55
N GLY A 152 4.73 -0.71 -21.57
CA GLY A 152 5.06 -1.41 -20.33
C GLY A 152 6.15 -2.48 -20.47
N GLY A 153 6.86 -2.57 -21.59
CA GLY A 153 8.02 -3.45 -21.75
C GLY A 153 9.26 -2.94 -20.99
N ALA A 154 10.38 -3.62 -21.12
CA ALA A 154 11.65 -3.19 -20.52
C ALA A 154 12.14 -1.87 -21.12
N GLU A 155 12.77 -1.02 -20.28
CA GLU A 155 13.28 0.29 -20.71
C GLU A 155 14.45 0.18 -21.68
N ALA A 156 15.37 -0.72 -21.41
CA ALA A 156 16.55 -0.98 -22.23
C ALA A 156 16.54 -2.41 -22.78
N ALA A 157 17.45 -2.70 -23.70
CA ALA A 157 17.72 -4.07 -24.11
C ALA A 157 18.29 -4.84 -22.89
N VAL A 158 17.56 -5.88 -22.48
CA VAL A 158 17.92 -6.72 -21.33
C VAL A 158 18.25 -8.14 -21.77
N ASP A 159 19.08 -8.80 -21.00
CA ASP A 159 19.28 -10.25 -21.14
C ASP A 159 18.14 -10.98 -20.42
N TRP A 160 17.12 -11.34 -21.20
CA TRP A 160 15.95 -12.05 -20.69
C TRP A 160 16.28 -13.40 -20.05
N GLY A 161 17.36 -14.07 -20.52
CA GLY A 161 17.83 -15.32 -19.91
C GLY A 161 18.43 -15.09 -18.52
N LYS A 162 19.25 -14.03 -18.37
CA LYS A 162 19.80 -13.62 -17.08
C LYS A 162 18.67 -13.26 -16.11
N LEU A 163 17.69 -12.49 -16.56
CA LEU A 163 16.53 -12.12 -15.74
C LEU A 163 15.71 -13.35 -15.32
N ALA A 164 15.47 -14.30 -16.25
CA ALA A 164 14.65 -15.49 -15.98
C ALA A 164 15.24 -16.41 -14.91
N VAL A 165 16.59 -16.53 -14.86
CA VAL A 165 17.24 -17.33 -13.81
C VAL A 165 17.52 -16.54 -12.53
N GLY A 166 17.56 -15.21 -12.61
CA GLY A 166 17.84 -14.31 -11.50
C GLY A 166 16.61 -13.88 -10.69
N VAL A 167 15.47 -14.56 -10.88
CA VAL A 167 14.24 -14.26 -10.13
C VAL A 167 14.34 -14.68 -8.67
N GLY A 168 13.65 -13.92 -7.80
CA GLY A 168 13.62 -14.15 -6.37
C GLY A 168 12.33 -13.67 -5.71
N PRO A 169 12.29 -13.61 -4.38
CA PRO A 169 11.19 -13.01 -3.63
C PRO A 169 11.00 -11.54 -4.02
N THR A 170 9.77 -11.03 -3.85
CA THR A 170 9.49 -9.60 -3.98
C THR A 170 10.29 -8.80 -2.95
N SER A 171 10.71 -7.61 -3.32
CA SER A 171 11.54 -6.73 -2.49
C SER A 171 10.94 -5.33 -2.37
N VAL A 172 11.48 -4.52 -1.46
CA VAL A 172 11.14 -3.09 -1.36
C VAL A 172 11.40 -2.38 -2.69
N ARG A 173 12.49 -2.74 -3.39
CA ARG A 173 12.84 -2.17 -4.70
C ARG A 173 11.80 -2.53 -5.77
N THR A 174 11.40 -3.79 -5.88
CA THR A 174 10.43 -4.21 -6.90
C THR A 174 9.04 -3.63 -6.65
N CYS A 175 8.56 -3.59 -5.42
CA CYS A 175 7.31 -2.90 -5.07
C CYS A 175 7.44 -1.38 -5.28
N GLY A 176 8.54 -0.79 -4.83
CA GLY A 176 8.83 0.64 -4.92
C GLY A 176 8.89 1.18 -6.33
N SER A 177 9.30 0.36 -7.33
CA SER A 177 9.38 0.77 -8.74
C SER A 177 8.06 1.37 -9.28
N CYS A 178 6.94 0.97 -8.69
CA CYS A 178 5.61 1.49 -9.00
C CYS A 178 5.01 2.32 -7.86
N HIS A 179 5.12 1.84 -6.61
CA HIS A 179 4.42 2.45 -5.48
C HIS A 179 5.05 3.76 -5.00
N PHE A 180 6.37 3.93 -5.14
CA PHE A 180 7.02 5.20 -4.77
C PHE A 180 6.60 6.35 -5.68
N ALA A 181 6.37 6.07 -6.96
CA ALA A 181 5.99 7.06 -7.97
C ALA A 181 4.47 7.12 -8.23
N GLY A 182 3.65 6.60 -7.35
CA GLY A 182 2.19 6.66 -7.48
C GLY A 182 1.68 8.10 -7.56
N GLY A 183 0.80 8.39 -8.52
CA GLY A 183 0.29 9.75 -8.73
C GLY A 183 1.17 10.65 -9.61
N GLY A 184 2.17 10.07 -10.31
CA GLY A 184 2.98 10.76 -11.30
C GLY A 184 4.29 11.36 -10.80
N GLY A 185 4.78 10.89 -9.67
CA GLY A 185 6.08 11.27 -9.09
C GLY A 185 6.30 10.67 -7.72
N GLU A 186 7.53 10.73 -7.25
CA GLU A 186 7.91 10.17 -5.96
C GLU A 186 7.20 10.92 -4.82
N GLY A 187 6.68 10.17 -3.86
CA GLY A 187 5.96 10.70 -2.70
C GLY A 187 4.68 11.50 -3.02
N VAL A 188 4.27 11.60 -4.30
CA VAL A 188 3.12 12.44 -4.70
C VAL A 188 1.83 11.97 -4.05
N LYS A 189 1.54 10.67 -4.08
CA LYS A 189 0.28 10.12 -3.58
C LYS A 189 0.29 9.92 -2.06
N HIS A 190 1.35 9.36 -1.55
CA HIS A 190 1.53 9.06 -0.13
C HIS A 190 2.83 9.68 0.36
N GLY A 191 2.79 10.35 1.50
CA GLY A 191 4.00 10.72 2.21
C GLY A 191 4.62 9.49 2.88
N ASP A 192 5.94 9.45 3.00
CA ASP A 192 6.74 8.33 3.51
C ASP A 192 6.65 7.03 2.67
N LEU A 193 5.98 7.03 1.52
CA LEU A 193 6.01 5.95 0.54
C LEU A 193 6.81 6.42 -0.69
N ASP A 194 8.11 6.43 -0.55
CA ASP A 194 9.08 6.98 -1.50
C ASP A 194 10.43 6.24 -1.39
N PRO A 195 11.44 6.55 -2.22
CA PRO A 195 12.73 5.85 -2.22
C PRO A 195 13.50 5.82 -0.91
N SER A 196 13.18 6.68 0.08
CA SER A 196 13.81 6.61 1.41
C SER A 196 13.59 5.27 2.12
N LEU A 197 12.54 4.52 1.72
CA LEU A 197 12.28 3.18 2.23
C LEU A 197 13.23 2.09 1.71
N LEU A 198 14.02 2.35 0.67
CA LEU A 198 15.05 1.40 0.19
C LEU A 198 16.13 1.17 1.25
N GLU A 199 16.44 2.20 2.02
CA GLU A 199 17.41 2.19 3.12
C GLU A 199 16.77 2.81 4.37
N ALA A 200 15.61 2.28 4.74
CA ALA A 200 14.83 2.82 5.86
C ALA A 200 15.64 2.81 7.16
N LYS A 201 15.60 3.95 7.87
CA LYS A 201 16.13 4.10 9.22
C LYS A 201 14.99 3.91 10.24
N LYS A 202 15.29 3.51 11.47
CA LYS A 202 14.29 3.38 12.56
C LYS A 202 13.51 4.66 12.82
N THR A 203 14.09 5.82 12.57
CA THR A 203 13.41 7.12 12.67
C THR A 203 12.32 7.30 11.63
N LEU A 204 12.42 6.61 10.49
CA LEU A 204 11.43 6.62 9.42
C LEU A 204 10.42 5.48 9.59
N ASP A 205 10.89 4.24 9.69
CA ASP A 205 10.04 3.06 9.84
C ASP A 205 10.75 1.96 10.63
N VAL A 206 10.28 1.67 11.83
CA VAL A 206 10.89 0.68 12.72
C VAL A 206 10.76 -0.75 12.21
N HIS A 207 9.76 -1.04 11.37
CA HIS A 207 9.52 -2.37 10.82
C HIS A 207 10.39 -2.64 9.60
N MET A 208 10.59 -1.64 8.73
CA MET A 208 11.36 -1.80 7.49
C MET A 208 12.86 -1.54 7.66
N ALA A 209 13.24 -0.79 8.70
CA ALA A 209 14.65 -0.48 8.97
C ALA A 209 15.51 -1.74 9.09
N GLN A 210 16.69 -1.75 8.47
CA GLN A 210 17.62 -2.87 8.49
C GLN A 210 18.18 -3.13 9.90
N ASP A 211 18.34 -2.07 10.69
CA ASP A 211 18.69 -2.12 12.12
C ASP A 211 17.46 -2.24 13.04
N GLY A 212 16.27 -2.42 12.45
CA GLY A 212 14.98 -2.69 13.09
C GLY A 212 14.57 -4.14 12.91
N VAL A 213 13.34 -4.35 12.41
CA VAL A 213 12.79 -5.69 12.13
C VAL A 213 13.23 -6.21 10.76
N GLY A 214 13.53 -5.32 9.80
CA GLY A 214 13.95 -5.66 8.44
C GLY A 214 12.82 -6.21 7.56
N PHE A 215 11.57 -5.80 7.83
CA PHE A 215 10.42 -6.22 7.03
C PHE A 215 10.47 -5.64 5.60
N THR A 216 9.91 -6.38 4.66
CA THR A 216 9.59 -5.89 3.32
C THR A 216 8.11 -5.53 3.23
N CYS A 217 7.70 -4.90 2.12
CA CYS A 217 6.29 -4.59 1.87
C CYS A 217 5.39 -5.84 1.98
N ALA A 218 5.86 -6.97 1.44
CA ALA A 218 5.14 -8.24 1.48
C ALA A 218 4.95 -8.80 2.90
N SER A 219 5.78 -8.43 3.87
CA SER A 219 5.62 -8.88 5.26
C SER A 219 4.29 -8.46 5.87
N CYS A 220 3.74 -7.31 5.44
CA CYS A 220 2.44 -6.83 5.88
C CYS A 220 1.35 -7.03 4.82
N HIS A 221 1.67 -6.80 3.55
CA HIS A 221 0.68 -6.70 2.49
C HIS A 221 0.37 -8.02 1.78
N ARG A 222 1.17 -9.07 1.95
CA ARG A 222 0.88 -10.39 1.36
C ARG A 222 -0.31 -11.05 2.04
N ASP A 223 -1.17 -11.67 1.25
CA ASP A 223 -2.20 -12.59 1.72
C ASP A 223 -1.65 -14.02 1.63
N GLU A 224 -1.32 -14.61 2.76
CA GLU A 224 -0.69 -15.94 2.82
C GLU A 224 -1.58 -17.05 2.27
N GLU A 225 -2.91 -16.90 2.37
CA GLU A 225 -3.88 -17.90 1.93
C GLU A 225 -4.17 -17.81 0.43
N ALA A 226 -3.88 -16.69 -0.20
CA ALA A 226 -4.35 -16.37 -1.53
C ALA A 226 -3.23 -16.21 -2.59
N GLY A 227 -2.04 -16.76 -2.38
CA GLY A 227 -0.95 -16.77 -3.36
C GLY A 227 -0.45 -15.38 -3.73
N HIS A 228 -0.79 -14.90 -4.94
CA HIS A 228 -0.39 -13.58 -5.44
C HIS A 228 -1.32 -12.43 -5.02
N ARG A 229 -2.29 -12.68 -4.16
CA ARG A 229 -3.17 -11.63 -3.64
C ARG A 229 -2.47 -10.82 -2.55
N PHE A 230 -2.76 -9.51 -2.52
CA PHE A 230 -2.21 -8.59 -1.54
C PHE A 230 -3.32 -7.94 -0.71
N LYS A 231 -3.03 -7.69 0.57
CA LYS A 231 -3.90 -6.98 1.51
C LYS A 231 -3.69 -5.48 1.42
N GLY A 232 -4.68 -4.74 1.89
CA GLY A 232 -4.61 -3.30 2.03
C GLY A 232 -5.13 -2.57 0.80
N ARG A 233 -6.22 -1.81 1.00
CA ARG A 233 -6.80 -0.93 -0.01
C ARG A 233 -6.92 0.46 0.55
N ALA A 234 -6.39 1.44 -0.18
CA ALA A 234 -6.57 2.83 0.20
C ALA A 234 -8.01 3.29 -0.05
N PRO A 235 -8.57 4.16 0.80
CA PRO A 235 -9.86 4.81 0.56
C PRO A 235 -9.94 5.55 -0.79
N SER A 236 -8.79 5.89 -1.38
CA SER A 236 -8.72 6.53 -2.70
C SER A 236 -9.11 5.62 -3.87
N VAL A 237 -9.19 4.30 -3.69
CA VAL A 237 -9.50 3.33 -4.75
C VAL A 237 -10.53 2.28 -4.34
N SER A 238 -11.06 2.36 -3.13
CA SER A 238 -12.06 1.41 -2.59
C SER A 238 -13.09 2.16 -1.73
N VAL A 239 -14.30 1.63 -1.67
CA VAL A 239 -15.35 2.14 -0.77
C VAL A 239 -15.29 1.49 0.61
N ASP A 240 -14.56 0.41 0.77
CA ASP A 240 -14.45 -0.33 2.02
C ASP A 240 -13.01 -0.64 2.40
N SER A 241 -12.82 -1.00 3.66
CA SER A 241 -11.55 -1.42 4.25
C SER A 241 -11.44 -2.93 4.42
N LYS A 242 -12.18 -3.71 3.65
CA LYS A 242 -12.02 -5.17 3.66
C LYS A 242 -10.57 -5.52 3.30
N ASN A 243 -9.99 -6.44 4.03
CA ASN A 243 -8.57 -6.81 3.93
C ASN A 243 -7.59 -5.67 4.26
N LEU A 244 -7.98 -4.74 5.13
CA LEU A 244 -7.05 -3.73 5.64
C LEU A 244 -5.91 -4.41 6.42
N VAL A 245 -4.69 -3.96 6.19
CA VAL A 245 -3.55 -4.29 7.06
C VAL A 245 -3.70 -3.49 8.35
N THR A 246 -3.79 -4.19 9.49
CA THR A 246 -3.96 -3.54 10.80
C THR A 246 -2.81 -3.86 11.73
N CYS A 247 -2.46 -2.91 12.58
CA CYS A 247 -1.43 -3.11 13.61
C CYS A 247 -1.81 -4.25 14.58
N ALA A 248 -3.10 -4.39 14.86
CA ALA A 248 -3.63 -5.41 15.78
C ALA A 248 -3.40 -6.86 15.29
N GLN A 249 -3.22 -7.09 13.99
CA GLN A 249 -2.90 -8.43 13.47
C GLN A 249 -1.60 -9.01 14.03
N CYS A 250 -0.64 -8.16 14.39
CA CYS A 250 0.63 -8.56 15.00
C CYS A 250 0.72 -8.14 16.46
N HIS A 251 0.24 -6.94 16.81
CA HIS A 251 0.38 -6.36 18.15
C HIS A 251 -0.80 -6.68 19.09
N GLY A 252 -1.85 -7.33 18.60
CA GLY A 252 -3.07 -7.60 19.37
C GLY A 252 -3.94 -6.35 19.58
N GLU A 253 -5.11 -6.55 20.18
CA GLU A 253 -6.09 -5.46 20.40
C GLU A 253 -5.73 -4.57 21.61
N THR A 254 -4.83 -5.03 22.47
CA THR A 254 -4.45 -4.37 23.72
C THR A 254 -2.92 -4.26 23.86
N PRO A 255 -2.24 -3.55 22.91
CA PRO A 255 -0.78 -3.58 22.80
C PRO A 255 -0.05 -2.78 23.89
N HIS A 256 -0.75 -1.97 24.68
CA HIS A 256 -0.14 -1.09 25.68
C HIS A 256 -0.04 -1.72 27.07
N GLY A 257 0.53 -2.91 27.16
CA GLY A 257 0.68 -3.64 28.40
C GLY A 257 -0.38 -4.72 28.60
N HIS A 258 -0.37 -5.38 29.74
CA HIS A 258 -1.25 -6.50 30.01
C HIS A 258 -2.72 -6.10 29.89
N ASP A 259 -3.48 -6.92 29.19
CA ASP A 259 -4.92 -6.84 29.17
C ASP A 259 -5.44 -7.29 30.54
N PHE A 260 -5.62 -6.33 31.43
CA PHE A 260 -6.42 -6.54 32.64
C PHE A 260 -7.91 -6.44 32.24
N ALA A 261 -8.35 -7.24 31.31
CA ALA A 261 -9.72 -7.69 31.33
C ALA A 261 -9.80 -8.52 32.61
N PHE A 262 -10.37 -7.93 33.66
CA PHE A 262 -10.64 -8.62 34.92
C PHE A 262 -11.45 -9.88 34.59
N ARG A 263 -10.79 -11.02 34.49
CA ARG A 263 -11.39 -12.30 34.16
C ARG A 263 -12.31 -12.79 35.29
N SER A 264 -12.12 -12.21 36.47
CA SER A 264 -12.93 -12.52 37.63
C SER A 264 -12.99 -11.37 38.64
N GLU A 265 -14.01 -11.37 39.50
CA GLU A 265 -14.17 -10.42 40.61
C GLU A 265 -12.97 -10.45 41.55
N LYS A 266 -12.40 -11.64 41.73
CA LYS A 266 -11.18 -11.88 42.58
C LYS A 266 -9.94 -11.18 41.98
N GLU A 267 -9.82 -11.08 40.67
CA GLU A 267 -8.73 -10.35 40.02
C GLU A 267 -8.95 -8.83 40.11
N ARG A 268 -10.22 -8.36 40.13
CA ARG A 268 -10.56 -6.94 40.40
C ARG A 268 -10.16 -6.53 41.81
N GLU A 269 -10.45 -7.37 42.81
CA GLU A 269 -10.08 -7.14 44.21
C GLU A 269 -8.57 -7.19 44.43
N GLY A 270 -7.87 -8.11 43.74
CA GLY A 270 -6.42 -8.18 43.71
C GLY A 270 -5.73 -6.98 43.08
N ALA A 271 -6.31 -6.39 42.02
CA ALA A 271 -5.80 -5.18 41.36
C ALA A 271 -5.82 -3.92 42.27
N GLY A 272 -6.68 -3.90 43.29
CA GLY A 272 -6.70 -2.81 44.28
C GLY A 272 -5.49 -2.82 45.25
N ARG A 273 -4.69 -3.89 45.25
CA ARG A 273 -3.50 -4.05 46.09
C ARG A 273 -2.17 -3.68 45.41
N PHE A 274 -2.20 -3.20 44.16
CA PHE A 274 -0.97 -2.68 43.55
C PHE A 274 -0.47 -1.47 44.34
N THR A 275 0.76 -1.59 44.80
CA THR A 275 1.44 -0.64 45.64
C THR A 275 1.42 0.79 45.08
N ALA A 276 1.34 1.75 45.96
CA ALA A 276 1.43 3.19 45.63
C ALA A 276 2.84 3.46 45.07
N GLY A 277 2.95 3.49 43.72
CA GLY A 277 4.23 3.74 43.06
C GLY A 277 4.06 3.82 41.53
N ALA A 278 5.18 3.90 40.83
CA ALA A 278 5.25 3.99 39.38
C ALA A 278 4.46 2.89 38.65
N GLU A 279 4.40 1.67 39.19
CA GLU A 279 3.63 0.55 38.61
C GLU A 279 2.13 0.83 38.52
N LYS A 280 1.54 1.45 39.53
CA LYS A 280 0.13 1.84 39.53
C LYS A 280 -0.17 2.89 38.48
N VAL A 281 0.73 3.85 38.30
CA VAL A 281 0.61 4.88 37.27
C VAL A 281 0.70 4.26 35.87
N LEU A 282 1.65 3.36 35.64
CA LEU A 282 1.83 2.65 34.38
C LEU A 282 0.61 1.78 34.03
N PHE A 283 0.04 1.09 35.02
CA PHE A 283 -1.18 0.32 34.87
C PHE A 283 -2.36 1.17 34.36
N TRP A 284 -2.67 2.27 35.04
CA TRP A 284 -3.76 3.15 34.63
C TRP A 284 -3.51 3.81 33.28
N GLN A 285 -2.27 4.10 32.96
CA GLN A 285 -1.89 4.63 31.64
C GLN A 285 -2.11 3.57 30.55
N SER A 286 -1.75 2.32 30.79
CA SER A 286 -1.97 1.20 29.85
C SER A 286 -3.46 0.97 29.58
N LEU A 287 -4.28 0.90 30.64
CA LEU A 287 -5.73 0.78 30.49
C LEU A 287 -6.34 1.93 29.68
N ARG A 288 -5.94 3.17 29.97
CA ARG A 288 -6.44 4.35 29.26
C ARG A 288 -6.02 4.32 27.80
N ARG A 289 -4.78 3.94 27.48
CA ARG A 289 -4.29 3.84 26.10
C ARG A 289 -5.03 2.75 25.32
N ASN A 290 -5.22 1.58 25.89
CA ASN A 290 -5.99 0.49 25.29
C ASN A 290 -7.47 0.89 25.10
N TRP A 291 -8.05 1.64 26.04
CA TRP A 291 -9.40 2.18 25.88
C TRP A 291 -9.49 3.19 24.74
N HIS A 292 -8.49 4.08 24.60
CA HIS A 292 -8.40 5.00 23.47
C HIS A 292 -8.30 4.26 22.13
N ALA A 293 -7.55 3.16 22.06
CA ALA A 293 -7.36 2.37 20.85
C ALA A 293 -8.68 1.79 20.27
N ARG A 294 -9.75 1.76 21.08
CA ARG A 294 -11.10 1.41 20.59
C ARG A 294 -11.70 2.49 19.71
N ARG A 295 -11.32 3.76 19.92
CA ARG A 295 -11.91 4.92 19.22
C ARG A 295 -10.89 5.76 18.45
N VAL A 296 -9.60 5.48 18.63
CA VAL A 296 -8.50 6.17 17.98
C VAL A 296 -7.64 5.12 17.27
N ALA A 297 -7.39 5.33 15.99
CA ALA A 297 -6.51 4.44 15.22
C ALA A 297 -5.07 4.54 15.74
N CYS A 298 -4.34 3.44 15.71
CA CYS A 298 -2.95 3.37 16.21
C CYS A 298 -2.06 4.43 15.55
N GLN A 299 -2.24 4.62 14.24
CA GLN A 299 -1.50 5.60 13.43
C GLN A 299 -1.69 7.04 13.90
N THR A 300 -2.83 7.36 14.51
CA THR A 300 -3.12 8.71 15.01
C THR A 300 -2.12 9.16 16.08
N CYS A 301 -1.64 8.22 16.91
CA CYS A 301 -0.64 8.48 17.95
C CYS A 301 0.78 8.09 17.50
N HIS A 302 0.91 6.98 16.76
CA HIS A 302 2.22 6.41 16.42
C HIS A 302 2.83 7.02 15.13
N ILE A 303 2.01 7.70 14.30
CA ILE A 303 2.45 8.40 13.10
C ILE A 303 1.88 9.83 13.14
N PRO A 304 2.42 10.70 14.01
CA PRO A 304 1.86 12.05 14.23
C PRO A 304 2.10 13.00 13.05
N ALA A 305 3.06 12.69 12.19
CA ALA A 305 3.34 13.41 10.97
C ALA A 305 3.76 12.44 9.88
N TYR A 306 3.53 12.80 8.63
CA TYR A 306 3.97 12.06 7.45
C TYR A 306 4.84 12.94 6.55
N ALA A 307 5.46 12.37 5.52
CA ALA A 307 6.46 13.00 4.66
C ALA A 307 7.67 13.48 5.48
N ARG A 308 8.22 12.58 6.29
CA ARG A 308 9.26 12.92 7.27
C ARG A 308 10.63 13.05 6.64
N GLU A 309 10.98 12.20 5.68
CA GLU A 309 12.27 12.26 4.97
C GLU A 309 12.14 13.11 3.71
N ASN A 310 11.20 12.80 2.83
CA ASN A 310 10.95 13.50 1.59
C ASN A 310 9.60 14.22 1.60
N ALA A 311 9.53 15.35 0.89
CA ALA A 311 8.30 16.11 0.76
C ALA A 311 7.23 15.31 -0.02
N THR A 312 5.97 15.58 0.28
CA THR A 312 4.81 15.04 -0.44
C THR A 312 4.01 16.15 -1.08
N LYS A 313 3.42 15.88 -2.25
CA LYS A 313 2.58 16.86 -2.93
C LYS A 313 1.23 16.99 -2.19
N LEU A 314 0.87 18.21 -1.84
CA LEU A 314 -0.36 18.53 -1.10
C LEU A 314 -1.42 19.16 -1.99
N SER A 315 -1.00 19.97 -2.98
CA SER A 315 -1.93 20.69 -3.84
C SER A 315 -1.47 20.71 -5.28
N TRP A 316 -2.46 20.80 -6.19
CA TRP A 316 -2.24 20.91 -7.62
C TRP A 316 -3.24 21.88 -8.25
N ASP A 317 -2.74 22.99 -8.82
CA ASP A 317 -3.54 23.99 -9.48
C ASP A 317 -3.34 23.95 -11.00
N TRP A 318 -4.24 23.28 -11.70
CA TRP A 318 -4.26 23.21 -13.16
C TRP A 318 -4.54 24.54 -13.82
N SER A 319 -5.23 25.50 -13.16
CA SER A 319 -5.54 26.80 -13.75
C SER A 319 -4.29 27.65 -14.03
N LYS A 320 -3.17 27.28 -13.42
CA LYS A 320 -1.88 27.92 -13.65
C LYS A 320 -1.10 27.35 -14.82
N ALA A 321 -1.57 26.27 -15.47
CA ALA A 321 -0.89 25.68 -16.62
C ALA A 321 -0.81 26.65 -17.82
N GLY A 322 0.13 26.40 -18.74
CA GLY A 322 0.21 27.11 -20.01
C GLY A 322 1.52 27.86 -20.26
N ARG A 323 2.33 28.16 -19.24
CA ARG A 323 3.58 28.91 -19.45
C ARG A 323 4.59 28.12 -20.27
N ARG A 324 5.15 28.79 -21.30
CA ARG A 324 6.16 28.26 -22.19
C ARG A 324 7.40 29.14 -22.25
N LYS A 325 8.52 28.55 -22.54
CA LYS A 325 9.78 29.23 -22.86
C LYS A 325 9.69 29.85 -24.26
N PRO A 326 10.60 30.79 -24.65
CA PRO A 326 10.65 31.35 -25.99
C PRO A 326 10.78 30.31 -27.10
N ASP A 327 11.39 29.16 -26.81
CA ASP A 327 11.54 28.04 -27.75
C ASP A 327 10.32 27.11 -27.81
N GLY A 328 9.20 27.49 -27.16
CA GLY A 328 7.96 26.74 -27.14
C GLY A 328 7.90 25.59 -26.14
N ARG A 329 9.01 25.22 -25.48
CA ARG A 329 9.03 24.17 -24.46
C ARG A 329 8.28 24.60 -23.19
N PRO A 330 7.62 23.67 -22.46
CA PRO A 330 7.00 24.00 -21.18
C PRO A 330 8.01 24.53 -20.18
N VAL A 331 7.62 25.52 -19.38
CA VAL A 331 8.41 25.99 -18.24
C VAL A 331 8.37 24.94 -17.15
N THR A 332 9.50 24.69 -16.50
CA THR A 332 9.61 23.91 -15.27
C THR A 332 10.32 24.76 -14.21
N GLU A 333 9.74 24.82 -13.01
CA GLU A 333 10.32 25.51 -11.86
C GLU A 333 10.37 24.54 -10.68
N TYR A 334 11.31 24.79 -9.79
CA TYR A 334 11.54 23.97 -8.60
C TYR A 334 11.43 24.84 -7.36
N ASP A 335 11.03 24.25 -6.24
CA ASP A 335 11.14 24.87 -4.92
C ASP A 335 12.57 24.77 -4.36
N GLU A 336 12.77 25.28 -3.15
CA GLU A 336 14.07 25.29 -2.47
C GLU A 336 14.57 23.88 -2.15
N ASP A 337 13.67 22.92 -2.00
CA ASP A 337 13.97 21.50 -1.75
C ASP A 337 14.16 20.67 -3.05
N GLY A 338 14.07 21.30 -4.22
CA GLY A 338 14.23 20.65 -5.52
C GLY A 338 13.00 19.91 -6.04
N ASN A 339 11.83 20.07 -5.41
CA ASN A 339 10.58 19.52 -5.93
C ASN A 339 10.05 20.41 -7.05
N ILE A 340 9.40 19.82 -8.05
CA ILE A 340 8.75 20.60 -9.11
C ILE A 340 7.60 21.41 -8.50
N SER A 341 7.77 22.71 -8.41
CA SER A 341 6.75 23.65 -7.93
C SER A 341 5.83 24.16 -9.04
N TYR A 342 6.31 24.12 -10.30
CA TYR A 342 5.53 24.48 -11.46
C TYR A 342 5.94 23.66 -12.69
N LEU A 343 4.95 23.24 -13.46
CA LEU A 343 5.17 22.60 -14.76
C LEU A 343 4.18 23.17 -15.79
N GLY A 344 4.67 23.75 -16.88
CA GLY A 344 3.86 24.44 -17.87
C GLY A 344 2.71 23.63 -18.47
N ILE A 345 2.84 22.29 -18.54
CA ILE A 345 1.78 21.39 -19.02
C ILE A 345 0.80 20.94 -17.91
N LYS A 346 1.04 21.29 -16.65
CA LYS A 346 0.27 20.76 -15.51
C LYS A 346 -0.14 21.82 -14.48
N GLY A 347 0.52 23.00 -14.46
CA GLY A 347 0.24 24.07 -13.51
C GLY A 347 1.17 24.10 -12.29
N ALA A 348 0.68 24.58 -11.18
CA ALA A 348 1.44 24.80 -9.97
C ALA A 348 1.20 23.69 -8.92
N PHE A 349 2.21 23.43 -8.11
CA PHE A 349 2.17 22.40 -7.04
C PHE A 349 2.65 22.98 -5.71
N VAL A 350 2.08 22.46 -4.63
CA VAL A 350 2.55 22.72 -3.26
C VAL A 350 3.02 21.39 -2.66
N TRP A 351 4.20 21.43 -2.07
CA TRP A 351 4.80 20.30 -1.38
C TRP A 351 4.98 20.61 0.11
N GLY A 352 5.03 19.58 0.95
CA GLY A 352 5.25 19.74 2.38
C GLY A 352 5.97 18.56 2.99
N LYS A 353 6.76 18.85 4.03
CA LYS A 353 7.43 17.87 4.90
C LYS A 353 6.87 17.95 6.31
N ASN A 354 6.97 16.85 7.05
CA ASN A 354 6.48 16.74 8.43
C ASN A 354 5.03 17.22 8.59
N VAL A 355 4.19 16.80 7.66
CA VAL A 355 2.80 17.26 7.57
C VAL A 355 1.95 16.57 8.62
N VAL A 356 1.22 17.36 9.40
CA VAL A 356 0.24 16.84 10.36
C VAL A 356 -0.98 16.34 9.59
N PRO A 357 -1.44 15.09 9.85
CA PRO A 357 -2.60 14.54 9.18
C PRO A 357 -3.90 15.31 9.46
N ALA A 358 -4.84 15.24 8.51
CA ALA A 358 -6.23 15.60 8.75
C ALA A 358 -6.94 14.44 9.47
N TYR A 359 -7.49 14.68 10.65
CA TYR A 359 -8.18 13.66 11.43
C TYR A 359 -9.67 13.64 11.12
N ARG A 360 -10.22 12.44 10.87
CA ARG A 360 -11.64 12.23 10.59
C ARG A 360 -12.14 10.97 11.28
N TRP A 361 -13.40 10.96 11.67
CA TRP A 361 -14.08 9.73 12.02
C TRP A 361 -14.23 8.87 10.78
N TRP A 362 -13.82 7.61 10.89
CA TRP A 362 -13.89 6.66 9.78
C TRP A 362 -14.32 5.28 10.26
N ASN A 363 -15.36 4.74 9.64
CA ASN A 363 -15.93 3.43 9.96
C ASN A 363 -15.43 2.32 9.03
N GLY A 364 -14.41 2.59 8.21
CA GLY A 364 -13.88 1.67 7.21
C GLY A 364 -14.53 1.81 5.84
N THR A 365 -15.47 2.74 5.65
CA THR A 365 -16.10 3.01 4.35
C THR A 365 -15.85 4.44 3.90
N SER A 366 -15.94 4.67 2.59
CA SER A 366 -15.74 5.99 1.99
C SER A 366 -16.75 6.21 0.87
N GLY A 367 -17.23 7.44 0.74
CA GLY A 367 -17.96 7.87 -0.44
C GLY A 367 -17.05 7.95 -1.67
N ARG A 368 -17.66 8.11 -2.83
CA ARG A 368 -16.96 8.26 -4.12
C ARG A 368 -17.67 9.24 -5.02
N TYR A 369 -16.90 10.09 -5.64
CA TYR A 369 -17.28 10.72 -6.88
C TYR A 369 -17.01 9.71 -8.01
N LEU A 370 -18.03 9.40 -8.79
CA LEU A 370 -17.89 8.56 -9.98
C LEU A 370 -17.75 9.43 -11.21
N THR A 371 -17.01 8.95 -12.22
CA THR A 371 -16.91 9.65 -13.51
C THR A 371 -18.31 9.83 -14.12
N GLY A 372 -18.68 11.08 -14.35
CA GLY A 372 -20.01 11.45 -14.85
C GLY A 372 -20.97 11.96 -13.78
N ASP A 373 -20.61 11.92 -12.49
CA ASP A 373 -21.40 12.55 -11.44
C ASP A 373 -21.39 14.07 -11.63
N ALA A 374 -22.56 14.68 -11.53
CA ALA A 374 -22.68 16.11 -11.50
C ALA A 374 -22.38 16.65 -10.08
N PHE A 375 -21.79 17.84 -10.02
CA PHE A 375 -21.50 18.53 -8.75
C PHE A 375 -21.82 20.02 -8.86
N ASP A 376 -21.90 20.70 -7.72
CA ASP A 376 -22.04 22.16 -7.69
C ASP A 376 -20.68 22.84 -7.76
N PRO A 377 -20.33 23.51 -8.86
CA PRO A 377 -19.01 24.17 -9.03
C PRO A 377 -18.78 25.33 -8.04
N GLY A 378 -19.83 25.82 -7.37
CA GLY A 378 -19.73 26.81 -6.30
C GLY A 378 -19.24 26.26 -4.96
N GLN A 379 -19.12 24.93 -4.87
CA GLN A 379 -18.68 24.24 -3.63
C GLN A 379 -17.45 23.38 -3.87
N THR A 380 -16.71 23.11 -2.79
CA THR A 380 -15.59 22.16 -2.84
C THR A 380 -16.12 20.74 -2.98
N LEU A 381 -15.78 20.09 -4.10
CA LEU A 381 -16.10 18.68 -4.32
C LEU A 381 -15.13 17.78 -3.53
N VAL A 382 -15.67 16.92 -2.67
CA VAL A 382 -14.88 15.91 -1.96
C VAL A 382 -14.98 14.59 -2.73
N LEU A 383 -13.90 14.18 -3.39
CA LEU A 383 -13.89 13.01 -4.28
C LEU A 383 -14.06 11.68 -3.54
N ASN A 384 -13.55 11.58 -2.33
CA ASN A 384 -13.55 10.35 -1.55
C ASN A 384 -13.64 10.61 -0.05
N PRO A 385 -14.79 11.15 0.42
CA PRO A 385 -14.97 11.43 1.85
C PRO A 385 -14.91 10.15 2.68
N PRO A 386 -14.09 10.08 3.73
CA PRO A 386 -14.21 9.02 4.73
C PRO A 386 -15.56 9.16 5.44
N LEU A 387 -16.25 8.03 5.62
CA LEU A 387 -17.55 7.99 6.28
C LEU A 387 -17.41 7.50 7.72
N GLY A 388 -18.25 8.02 8.59
CA GLY A 388 -18.28 7.63 9.99
C GLY A 388 -18.63 8.79 10.91
N SER A 389 -18.89 8.46 12.17
CA SER A 389 -19.36 9.40 13.17
C SER A 389 -18.83 9.01 14.56
N HIS A 390 -18.76 10.00 15.45
CA HIS A 390 -18.43 9.75 16.86
C HIS A 390 -19.50 8.95 17.60
N VAL A 391 -20.73 8.90 17.07
CA VAL A 391 -21.89 8.21 17.69
C VAL A 391 -22.16 6.81 17.12
N ASP A 392 -21.54 6.40 16.03
CA ASP A 392 -21.87 5.12 15.36
C ASP A 392 -21.27 3.87 16.05
N GLY A 393 -20.49 4.04 17.11
CA GLY A 393 -19.89 2.96 17.90
C GLY A 393 -18.75 2.20 17.21
N ARG A 394 -18.59 2.31 15.89
CA ARG A 394 -17.61 1.57 15.08
C ARG A 394 -16.46 2.44 14.58
N SER A 395 -16.74 3.71 14.33
CA SER A 395 -15.73 4.64 13.82
C SER A 395 -14.60 4.88 14.80
N LYS A 396 -13.41 5.02 14.24
CA LYS A 396 -12.22 5.51 14.94
C LYS A 396 -11.77 6.84 14.33
N ILE A 397 -11.07 7.63 15.10
CA ILE A 397 -10.34 8.80 14.58
C ILE A 397 -9.15 8.28 13.79
N TRP A 398 -9.12 8.57 12.47
CA TRP A 398 -8.06 8.15 11.55
C TRP A 398 -7.31 9.35 10.98
N PRO A 399 -6.00 9.22 10.78
CA PRO A 399 -5.21 10.22 10.08
C PRO A 399 -5.35 10.05 8.57
N PHE A 400 -5.57 11.16 7.87
CA PHE A 400 -5.64 11.21 6.41
C PHE A 400 -4.71 12.28 5.87
N LYS A 401 -4.11 12.00 4.74
CA LYS A 401 -3.51 13.03 3.91
C LYS A 401 -4.60 13.77 3.17
N LEU A 402 -4.63 15.09 3.29
CA LEU A 402 -5.48 15.95 2.49
C LEU A 402 -4.78 16.26 1.16
N HIS A 403 -5.49 16.04 0.05
CA HIS A 403 -5.08 16.47 -1.28
C HIS A 403 -6.04 17.54 -1.76
N GLU A 404 -5.53 18.67 -2.20
CA GLU A 404 -6.33 19.73 -2.78
C GLU A 404 -6.01 19.87 -4.27
N GLY A 405 -7.03 20.11 -5.08
CA GLY A 405 -6.85 20.29 -6.52
C GLY A 405 -7.78 21.34 -7.08
N ASN A 406 -7.25 22.21 -7.94
CA ASN A 406 -8.06 23.06 -8.81
C ASN A 406 -8.00 22.45 -10.21
N GLN A 407 -9.05 21.71 -10.59
CA GLN A 407 -9.08 20.88 -11.80
C GLN A 407 -10.10 21.40 -12.80
N PRO A 408 -9.89 21.17 -14.11
CA PRO A 408 -10.87 21.49 -15.12
C PRO A 408 -12.14 20.65 -14.95
N TYR A 409 -13.27 21.23 -15.30
CA TYR A 409 -14.56 20.57 -15.32
C TYR A 409 -15.38 21.01 -16.55
N ASP A 410 -16.35 20.20 -16.93
CA ASP A 410 -17.34 20.56 -17.95
C ASP A 410 -18.40 21.47 -17.33
N PRO A 411 -18.48 22.77 -17.73
CA PRO A 411 -19.42 23.69 -17.13
C PRO A 411 -20.88 23.44 -17.53
N VAL A 412 -21.12 22.72 -18.62
CA VAL A 412 -22.47 22.39 -19.11
C VAL A 412 -23.04 21.22 -18.30
N ASN A 413 -22.30 20.13 -18.19
CA ASN A 413 -22.73 18.93 -17.51
C ASN A 413 -22.34 18.95 -16.00
N LYS A 414 -21.58 19.95 -15.57
CA LYS A 414 -21.10 20.12 -14.17
C LYS A 414 -20.38 18.89 -13.64
N MET A 415 -19.52 18.29 -14.41
CA MET A 415 -18.75 17.11 -14.04
C MET A 415 -17.26 17.31 -14.30
N LEU A 416 -16.41 16.61 -13.56
CA LEU A 416 -14.96 16.63 -13.78
C LEU A 416 -14.60 15.95 -15.10
N ILE A 417 -13.58 16.51 -15.77
CA ILE A 417 -13.07 16.01 -17.06
C ILE A 417 -11.90 15.03 -16.80
#